data_a3da2b96704191c6213a89e8217d2ac4
#
_entry.id   a3da2b96704191c6213a89e8217d2ac4
#
_cell.length_a   1.000
_cell.length_b   1.000
_cell.length_c   1.000
_cell.angle_alpha   90.00
_cell.angle_beta   90.00
_cell.angle_gamma   90.00
#
_symmetry.space_group_name_H-M   'P 1'
#
loop_
_entity.id
_entity.type
_entity.pdbx_description
1 polymer ?
#
loop_
_entity_poly.entity_id
_entity_poly.type
_entity_poly.pdbx_seq_one_letter_code
_entity_poly.pdbx_strand_id
1 'polypeptide(L)'
;DRAVAAGATYIVSPGINPEVVKHCQRVGIPVIPGCSTASEIEIALSLGLKTVKFFPAEAVGGLKTIKALSAPYVDVNFVPTGGINEVNLLEYLNFSKIVACGGSWMVDQKAIDAKDWDAIETLTSSAVNRMLGFELKHIGINSGTPEQAMKDALSLAKILGWPVKDGNSSTFTGTALEFMKKPFRGAHGHIALGTNYIQRARWYLEQKGFAFDDESSYYKDGKLMAIYFKDEIAGFAFHLLQK
;
A
#
# COMPACT_ATOMS: atom_id res chain seq x y z
N ASP A 1 29.77 -6.56 -7.76
CA ASP A 1 30.42 -7.43 -6.77
C ASP A 1 30.52 -6.77 -5.41
N ARG A 2 31.08 -5.54 -5.30
CA ARG A 2 31.21 -4.86 -4.00
C ARG A 2 29.87 -4.65 -3.28
N ALA A 3 28.82 -4.29 -4.02
CA ALA A 3 27.49 -4.12 -3.44
C ALA A 3 26.91 -5.44 -2.92
N VAL A 4 27.08 -6.53 -3.69
CA VAL A 4 26.64 -7.88 -3.29
C VAL A 4 27.41 -8.34 -2.04
N ALA A 5 28.73 -8.15 -2.02
CA ALA A 5 29.57 -8.48 -0.86
C ALA A 5 29.18 -7.67 0.40
N ALA A 6 28.63 -6.46 0.23
CA ALA A 6 28.12 -5.62 1.30
C ALA A 6 26.65 -5.96 1.70
N GLY A 7 26.06 -7.01 1.14
CA GLY A 7 24.72 -7.48 1.51
C GLY A 7 23.56 -6.86 0.70
N ALA A 8 23.83 -6.25 -0.46
CA ALA A 8 22.76 -5.76 -1.32
C ALA A 8 21.87 -6.93 -1.77
N THR A 9 20.56 -6.75 -1.67
CA THR A 9 19.55 -7.75 -2.09
C THR A 9 19.01 -7.49 -3.50
N TYR A 10 19.25 -6.32 -4.06
CA TYR A 10 18.96 -5.96 -5.45
C TYR A 10 19.85 -4.80 -5.90
N ILE A 11 19.97 -4.59 -7.20
CA ILE A 11 20.78 -3.52 -7.81
C ILE A 11 19.86 -2.58 -8.59
N VAL A 12 20.13 -1.28 -8.47
CA VAL A 12 19.44 -0.21 -9.23
C VAL A 12 20.48 0.62 -9.96
N SER A 13 20.19 1.01 -11.21
CA SER A 13 21.08 1.89 -11.98
C SER A 13 20.29 3.05 -12.63
N PRO A 14 20.92 4.19 -12.94
CA PRO A 14 20.26 5.33 -13.57
C PRO A 14 19.88 5.08 -15.04
N GLY A 15 20.58 4.20 -15.70
CA GLY A 15 20.32 3.78 -17.09
C GLY A 15 20.51 2.28 -17.25
N ILE A 16 20.24 1.75 -18.46
CA ILE A 16 20.43 0.34 -18.77
C ILE A 16 21.80 0.10 -19.42
N ASN A 17 22.57 -0.78 -18.80
CA ASN A 17 23.79 -1.34 -19.38
C ASN A 17 23.63 -2.86 -19.47
N PRO A 18 23.55 -3.45 -20.68
CA PRO A 18 23.34 -4.88 -20.84
C PRO A 18 24.38 -5.77 -20.15
N GLU A 19 25.64 -5.35 -20.11
CA GLU A 19 26.70 -6.13 -19.45
C GLU A 19 26.52 -6.15 -17.93
N VAL A 20 26.10 -5.04 -17.32
CA VAL A 20 25.77 -4.98 -15.89
C VAL A 20 24.56 -5.86 -15.60
N VAL A 21 23.52 -5.80 -16.42
CA VAL A 21 22.32 -6.65 -16.27
C VAL A 21 22.69 -8.13 -16.33
N LYS A 22 23.43 -8.57 -17.37
CA LYS A 22 23.87 -9.95 -17.52
C LYS A 22 24.77 -10.39 -16.35
N HIS A 23 25.63 -9.50 -15.84
CA HIS A 23 26.45 -9.80 -14.66
C HIS A 23 25.57 -10.04 -13.42
N CYS A 24 24.60 -9.14 -13.15
CA CYS A 24 23.67 -9.32 -12.05
C CYS A 24 22.91 -10.65 -12.15
N GLN A 25 22.44 -11.01 -13.36
CA GLN A 25 21.76 -12.28 -13.60
C GLN A 25 22.66 -13.49 -13.33
N ARG A 26 23.95 -13.44 -13.75
CA ARG A 26 24.91 -14.54 -13.49
C ARG A 26 25.19 -14.75 -12.00
N VAL A 27 25.21 -13.66 -11.22
CA VAL A 27 25.42 -13.77 -9.76
C VAL A 27 24.14 -13.92 -8.95
N GLY A 28 22.97 -14.03 -9.66
CA GLY A 28 21.68 -14.29 -9.02
C GLY A 28 21.09 -13.13 -8.25
N ILE A 29 21.51 -11.87 -8.54
CA ILE A 29 20.95 -10.69 -7.87
C ILE A 29 19.95 -9.95 -8.77
N PRO A 30 18.73 -9.63 -8.29
CA PRO A 30 17.77 -8.83 -9.04
C PRO A 30 18.35 -7.47 -9.44
N VAL A 31 18.01 -7.00 -10.64
CA VAL A 31 18.45 -5.69 -11.15
C VAL A 31 17.26 -4.92 -11.74
N ILE A 32 17.17 -3.63 -11.43
CA ILE A 32 16.14 -2.69 -11.90
C ILE A 32 16.87 -1.53 -12.61
N PRO A 33 17.16 -1.68 -13.93
CA PRO A 33 17.86 -0.66 -14.68
C PRO A 33 16.97 0.53 -15.04
N GLY A 34 17.58 1.72 -15.22
CA GLY A 34 16.89 2.90 -15.69
C GLY A 34 16.52 2.81 -17.17
N CYS A 35 15.25 3.08 -17.48
CA CYS A 35 14.71 3.16 -18.83
C CYS A 35 13.72 4.31 -18.90
N SER A 36 13.93 5.25 -19.81
CA SER A 36 13.04 6.41 -20.01
C SER A 36 12.48 6.48 -21.45
N THR A 37 12.89 5.58 -22.31
CA THR A 37 12.47 5.51 -23.70
C THR A 37 12.02 4.10 -24.10
N ALA A 38 11.26 4.00 -25.21
CA ALA A 38 10.81 2.71 -25.76
C ALA A 38 12.00 1.79 -26.09
N SER A 39 13.06 2.33 -26.72
CA SER A 39 14.24 1.54 -27.08
C SER A 39 14.95 0.94 -25.87
N GLU A 40 15.04 1.66 -24.77
CA GLU A 40 15.63 1.15 -23.52
C GLU A 40 14.75 0.07 -22.88
N ILE A 41 13.41 0.23 -22.95
CA ILE A 41 12.46 -0.81 -22.52
C ILE A 41 12.61 -2.08 -23.34
N GLU A 42 12.77 -1.99 -24.66
CA GLU A 42 13.01 -3.15 -25.53
C GLU A 42 14.32 -3.86 -25.22
N ILE A 43 15.38 -3.10 -24.89
CA ILE A 43 16.64 -3.69 -24.40
C ILE A 43 16.38 -4.44 -23.08
N ALA A 44 15.65 -3.87 -22.13
CA ALA A 44 15.32 -4.52 -20.87
C ALA A 44 14.52 -5.82 -21.10
N LEU A 45 13.52 -5.79 -21.97
CA LEU A 45 12.71 -6.95 -22.33
C LEU A 45 13.55 -8.05 -23.01
N SER A 46 14.48 -7.69 -23.92
CA SER A 46 15.39 -8.65 -24.55
C SER A 46 16.31 -9.36 -23.55
N LEU A 47 16.54 -8.75 -22.39
CA LEU A 47 17.30 -9.32 -21.28
C LEU A 47 16.39 -10.02 -20.25
N GLY A 48 15.10 -10.20 -20.54
CA GLY A 48 14.14 -10.89 -19.67
C GLY A 48 13.63 -10.07 -18.48
N LEU A 49 13.86 -8.75 -18.46
CA LEU A 49 13.42 -7.89 -17.38
C LEU A 49 12.02 -7.36 -17.65
N LYS A 50 11.13 -7.44 -16.65
CA LYS A 50 9.76 -6.90 -16.69
C LYS A 50 9.55 -5.73 -15.74
N THR A 51 10.53 -5.36 -14.95
CA THR A 51 10.49 -4.20 -14.06
C THR A 51 11.66 -3.31 -14.34
N VAL A 52 11.39 -2.04 -14.61
CA VAL A 52 12.40 -1.02 -14.94
C VAL A 52 12.25 0.20 -14.04
N LYS A 53 13.37 0.86 -13.74
CA LYS A 53 13.38 2.17 -13.12
C LYS A 53 13.08 3.22 -14.19
N PHE A 54 12.11 4.09 -13.95
CA PHE A 54 11.85 5.24 -14.81
C PHE A 54 12.55 6.46 -14.23
N PHE A 55 13.61 6.94 -14.89
CA PHE A 55 14.49 7.97 -14.34
C PHE A 55 15.08 8.88 -15.44
N PRO A 56 15.19 10.19 -15.17
CA PRO A 56 14.64 10.97 -14.04
C PRO A 56 13.15 11.30 -14.24
N ALA A 57 12.25 10.73 -13.41
CA ALA A 57 10.82 10.62 -13.69
C ALA A 57 10.15 11.95 -14.04
N GLU A 58 10.16 12.93 -13.16
CA GLU A 58 9.49 14.22 -13.40
C GLU A 58 10.12 14.98 -14.58
N ALA A 59 11.45 14.96 -14.72
CA ALA A 59 12.14 15.69 -15.77
C ALA A 59 11.84 15.15 -17.19
N VAL A 60 11.45 13.89 -17.32
CA VAL A 60 11.12 13.26 -18.62
C VAL A 60 9.61 13.09 -18.81
N GLY A 61 8.79 13.86 -18.10
CA GLY A 61 7.35 13.95 -18.31
C GLY A 61 6.49 13.12 -17.36
N GLY A 62 7.10 12.54 -16.31
CA GLY A 62 6.41 11.97 -15.18
C GLY A 62 5.41 10.86 -15.50
N LEU A 63 4.32 10.83 -14.77
CA LEU A 63 3.28 9.82 -14.90
C LEU A 63 2.63 9.81 -16.30
N LYS A 64 2.56 10.97 -16.98
CA LYS A 64 2.03 11.05 -18.35
C LYS A 64 2.87 10.21 -19.33
N THR A 65 4.18 10.32 -19.25
CA THR A 65 5.10 9.55 -20.10
C THR A 65 5.06 8.05 -19.76
N ILE A 66 5.02 7.69 -18.46
CA ILE A 66 4.87 6.29 -18.04
C ILE A 66 3.58 5.68 -18.62
N LYS A 67 2.45 6.39 -18.55
CA LYS A 67 1.18 5.93 -19.12
C LYS A 67 1.28 5.70 -20.64
N ALA A 68 1.93 6.61 -21.36
CA ALA A 68 2.13 6.48 -22.80
C ALA A 68 3.02 5.28 -23.15
N LEU A 69 4.14 5.09 -22.45
CA LEU A 69 5.03 3.95 -22.62
C LEU A 69 4.38 2.62 -22.23
N SER A 70 3.60 2.59 -21.17
CA SER A 70 2.95 1.36 -20.69
C SER A 70 1.87 0.82 -21.64
N ALA A 71 1.34 1.63 -22.53
CA ALA A 71 0.29 1.21 -23.47
C ALA A 71 0.78 0.10 -24.43
N PRO A 72 1.91 0.22 -25.15
CA PRO A 72 2.45 -0.88 -25.95
C PRO A 72 3.17 -1.95 -25.11
N TYR A 73 3.70 -1.62 -23.93
CA TYR A 73 4.47 -2.53 -23.09
C TYR A 73 3.64 -3.05 -21.89
N VAL A 74 2.60 -3.81 -22.20
CA VAL A 74 1.58 -4.26 -21.23
C VAL A 74 2.13 -5.11 -20.07
N ASP A 75 3.27 -5.77 -20.25
CA ASP A 75 3.91 -6.62 -19.23
C ASP A 75 5.00 -5.91 -18.42
N VAL A 76 5.27 -4.63 -18.72
CA VAL A 76 6.31 -3.88 -18.04
C VAL A 76 5.75 -3.13 -16.83
N ASN A 77 6.46 -3.23 -15.71
CA ASN A 77 6.24 -2.47 -14.51
C ASN A 77 7.32 -1.41 -14.31
N PHE A 78 6.94 -0.31 -13.66
CA PHE A 78 7.82 0.84 -13.49
C PHE A 78 8.10 1.14 -12.01
N VAL A 79 9.32 1.61 -11.75
CA VAL A 79 9.74 2.21 -10.48
C VAL A 79 10.20 3.64 -10.76
N PRO A 80 9.28 4.62 -10.79
CA PRO A 80 9.65 6.01 -11.01
C PRO A 80 10.55 6.52 -9.88
N THR A 81 11.58 7.28 -10.28
CA THR A 81 12.56 7.89 -9.38
C THR A 81 13.00 9.23 -9.98
N GLY A 82 13.20 10.23 -9.12
CA GLY A 82 13.58 11.58 -9.53
C GLY A 82 12.38 12.53 -9.60
N GLY A 83 12.30 13.43 -8.62
CA GLY A 83 11.20 14.37 -8.46
C GLY A 83 9.97 13.80 -7.72
N ILE A 84 10.01 12.51 -7.33
CA ILE A 84 8.96 11.93 -6.47
C ILE A 84 9.11 12.50 -5.06
N ASN A 85 7.99 12.86 -4.44
CA ASN A 85 7.91 13.44 -3.12
C ASN A 85 6.57 13.09 -2.44
N GLU A 86 6.35 13.57 -1.24
CA GLU A 86 5.15 13.28 -0.46
C GLU A 86 3.86 13.71 -1.16
N VAL A 87 3.90 14.79 -1.96
CA VAL A 87 2.71 15.34 -2.61
C VAL A 87 2.25 14.44 -3.77
N ASN A 88 3.18 14.01 -4.64
CA ASN A 88 2.86 13.26 -5.86
C ASN A 88 2.93 11.74 -5.70
N LEU A 89 3.43 11.22 -4.56
CA LEU A 89 3.61 9.79 -4.31
C LEU A 89 2.37 8.95 -4.63
N LEU A 90 1.20 9.35 -4.12
CA LEU A 90 -0.04 8.59 -4.31
C LEU A 90 -0.56 8.65 -5.75
N GLU A 91 -0.35 9.74 -6.46
CA GLU A 91 -0.70 9.84 -7.87
C GLU A 91 0.03 8.78 -8.70
N TYR A 92 1.34 8.61 -8.44
CA TYR A 92 2.13 7.56 -9.07
C TYR A 92 1.67 6.16 -8.64
N LEU A 93 1.60 5.90 -7.33
CA LEU A 93 1.27 4.56 -6.82
C LEU A 93 -0.13 4.08 -7.19
N ASN A 94 -1.07 4.98 -7.49
CA ASN A 94 -2.41 4.64 -7.97
C ASN A 94 -2.43 4.12 -9.41
N PHE A 95 -1.35 4.25 -10.16
CA PHE A 95 -1.27 3.65 -11.49
C PHE A 95 -0.76 2.21 -11.39
N SER A 96 -1.56 1.26 -11.86
CA SER A 96 -1.35 -0.19 -11.67
C SER A 96 -0.02 -0.74 -12.21
N LYS A 97 0.65 -0.01 -13.12
CA LYS A 97 1.97 -0.38 -13.64
C LYS A 97 3.13 0.11 -12.78
N ILE A 98 2.86 0.85 -11.72
CA ILE A 98 3.88 1.32 -10.79
C ILE A 98 3.88 0.42 -9.56
N VAL A 99 4.96 -0.33 -9.38
CA VAL A 99 5.12 -1.28 -8.28
C VAL A 99 5.79 -0.69 -7.05
N ALA A 100 6.58 0.36 -7.22
CA ALA A 100 7.23 1.12 -6.15
C ALA A 100 7.60 2.51 -6.64
N CYS A 101 7.92 3.42 -5.73
CA CYS A 101 8.49 4.73 -6.04
C CYS A 101 9.81 4.91 -5.29
N GLY A 102 10.80 5.51 -5.94
CA GLY A 102 12.04 5.93 -5.30
C GLY A 102 12.09 7.45 -5.14
N GLY A 103 12.50 7.91 -3.97
CA GLY A 103 12.60 9.34 -3.70
C GLY A 103 13.69 9.67 -2.68
N SER A 104 14.36 10.78 -2.86
CA SER A 104 15.42 11.26 -1.97
C SER A 104 14.91 12.15 -0.82
N TRP A 105 13.64 12.57 -0.87
CA TRP A 105 13.07 13.45 0.18
C TRP A 105 13.02 12.79 1.57
N MET A 106 12.98 11.46 1.62
CA MET A 106 13.01 10.71 2.87
C MET A 106 14.40 10.61 3.49
N VAL A 107 15.44 10.89 2.70
CA VAL A 107 16.84 10.75 3.08
C VAL A 107 17.55 12.09 2.78
N ASP A 108 17.18 13.14 3.54
CA ASP A 108 17.73 14.48 3.35
C ASP A 108 19.23 14.50 3.64
N GLN A 109 19.99 15.07 2.72
CA GLN A 109 21.46 15.14 2.83
C GLN A 109 21.90 15.88 4.09
N LYS A 110 21.19 16.95 4.48
CA LYS A 110 21.51 17.71 5.70
C LYS A 110 21.33 16.86 6.95
N ALA A 111 20.28 16.02 6.99
CA ALA A 111 20.05 15.10 8.11
C ALA A 111 21.15 14.03 8.17
N ILE A 112 21.59 13.50 7.00
CA ILE A 112 22.73 12.56 6.94
C ILE A 112 24.01 13.21 7.47
N ASP A 113 24.34 14.40 6.99
CA ASP A 113 25.56 15.13 7.37
C ASP A 113 25.56 15.48 8.87
N ALA A 114 24.39 15.80 9.42
CA ALA A 114 24.18 16.04 10.84
C ALA A 114 24.08 14.75 11.68
N LYS A 115 24.02 13.56 11.04
CA LYS A 115 23.75 12.26 11.67
C LYS A 115 22.41 12.23 12.44
N ASP A 116 21.44 13.01 11.95
CA ASP A 116 20.10 13.08 12.51
C ASP A 116 19.24 11.91 11.94
N TRP A 117 19.45 10.73 12.52
CA TRP A 117 18.77 9.51 12.09
C TRP A 117 17.29 9.52 12.45
N ASP A 118 16.90 10.22 13.51
CA ASP A 118 15.50 10.35 13.95
C ASP A 118 14.68 11.15 12.93
N ALA A 119 15.28 12.19 12.34
CA ALA A 119 14.65 12.94 11.24
C ALA A 119 14.43 12.03 10.01
N ILE A 120 15.43 11.21 9.64
CA ILE A 120 15.33 10.26 8.51
C ILE A 120 14.25 9.20 8.78
N GLU A 121 14.22 8.65 9.98
CA GLU A 121 13.17 7.68 10.39
C GLU A 121 11.78 8.32 10.32
N THR A 122 11.62 9.53 10.82
CA THR A 122 10.36 10.28 10.79
C THR A 122 9.88 10.53 9.35
N LEU A 123 10.76 11.01 8.47
CA LEU A 123 10.43 11.25 7.06
C LEU A 123 10.04 9.95 6.33
N THR A 124 10.77 8.87 6.58
CA THR A 124 10.50 7.56 5.98
C THR A 124 9.19 6.99 6.49
N SER A 125 8.94 7.07 7.79
CA SER A 125 7.68 6.63 8.41
C SER A 125 6.48 7.43 7.89
N SER A 126 6.64 8.75 7.70
CA SER A 126 5.62 9.61 7.08
C SER A 126 5.28 9.15 5.66
N ALA A 127 6.31 8.88 4.84
CA ALA A 127 6.11 8.39 3.47
C ALA A 127 5.37 7.04 3.44
N VAL A 128 5.73 6.11 4.32
CA VAL A 128 5.06 4.81 4.46
C VAL A 128 3.61 4.98 4.92
N ASN A 129 3.37 5.78 5.95
CA ASN A 129 2.04 6.06 6.45
C ASN A 129 1.15 6.70 5.38
N ARG A 130 1.69 7.63 4.60
CA ARG A 130 0.96 8.23 3.47
C ARG A 130 0.64 7.20 2.39
N MET A 131 1.58 6.34 2.05
CA MET A 131 1.34 5.23 1.11
C MET A 131 0.23 4.33 1.59
N LEU A 132 0.29 3.87 2.84
CA LEU A 132 -0.70 2.95 3.42
C LEU A 132 -2.03 3.64 3.68
N GLY A 133 -2.03 4.91 4.07
CA GLY A 133 -3.19 5.75 4.23
C GLY A 133 -4.21 5.17 5.21
N PHE A 134 -3.74 4.69 6.36
CA PHE A 134 -4.64 4.14 7.38
C PHE A 134 -5.67 5.18 7.85
N GLU A 135 -6.92 4.74 7.94
CA GLU A 135 -8.01 5.55 8.50
C GLU A 135 -9.06 4.66 9.17
N LEU A 136 -9.75 5.20 10.17
CA LEU A 136 -10.92 4.53 10.73
C LEU A 136 -12.06 4.56 9.71
N LYS A 137 -12.58 3.39 9.34
CA LYS A 137 -13.72 3.26 8.41
C LYS A 137 -15.05 3.15 9.15
N HIS A 138 -15.14 2.19 10.06
CA HIS A 138 -16.32 2.04 10.90
C HIS A 138 -15.98 1.29 12.19
N ILE A 139 -16.88 1.42 13.15
CA ILE A 139 -16.91 0.64 14.38
C ILE A 139 -18.16 -0.23 14.34
N GLY A 140 -17.97 -1.54 14.37
CA GLY A 140 -19.04 -2.52 14.50
C GLY A 140 -19.30 -2.85 15.96
N ILE A 141 -20.53 -2.73 16.39
CA ILE A 141 -20.97 -2.94 17.79
C ILE A 141 -21.88 -4.16 17.82
N ASN A 142 -21.61 -5.11 18.69
CA ASN A 142 -22.44 -6.30 18.87
C ASN A 142 -23.72 -5.98 19.64
N SER A 143 -24.79 -5.59 18.95
CA SER A 143 -26.10 -5.33 19.58
C SER A 143 -26.89 -6.59 19.90
N GLY A 144 -26.55 -7.71 19.27
CA GLY A 144 -27.07 -9.04 19.61
C GLY A 144 -28.36 -9.46 18.90
N THR A 145 -29.32 -8.56 18.68
CA THR A 145 -30.56 -8.85 17.95
C THR A 145 -30.88 -7.78 16.90
N PRO A 146 -31.69 -8.11 15.86
CA PRO A 146 -32.12 -7.12 14.88
C PRO A 146 -32.85 -5.91 15.49
N GLU A 147 -33.71 -6.16 16.47
CA GLU A 147 -34.49 -5.14 17.16
C GLU A 147 -33.59 -4.19 17.94
N GLN A 148 -32.59 -4.74 18.66
CA GLN A 148 -31.64 -3.94 19.43
C GLN A 148 -30.73 -3.15 18.49
N ALA A 149 -30.23 -3.77 17.42
CA ALA A 149 -29.39 -3.09 16.41
C ALA A 149 -30.13 -1.90 15.79
N MET A 150 -31.40 -2.05 15.45
CA MET A 150 -32.22 -0.97 14.91
C MET A 150 -32.43 0.14 15.96
N LYS A 151 -32.74 -0.24 17.20
CA LYS A 151 -32.92 0.73 18.31
C LYS A 151 -31.67 1.55 18.58
N ASP A 152 -30.52 0.90 18.62
CA ASP A 152 -29.22 1.54 18.85
C ASP A 152 -28.88 2.50 17.68
N ALA A 153 -29.07 2.04 16.45
CA ALA A 153 -28.87 2.85 15.26
C ALA A 153 -29.76 4.11 15.24
N LEU A 154 -31.04 3.98 15.53
CA LEU A 154 -31.98 5.09 15.59
C LEU A 154 -31.63 6.07 16.72
N SER A 155 -31.17 5.57 17.86
CA SER A 155 -30.78 6.41 19.00
C SER A 155 -29.59 7.32 18.62
N LEU A 156 -28.56 6.78 17.98
CA LEU A 156 -27.41 7.58 17.53
C LEU A 156 -27.75 8.44 16.31
N ALA A 157 -28.61 7.97 15.43
CA ALA A 157 -29.12 8.79 14.33
C ALA A 157 -29.82 10.07 14.82
N LYS A 158 -30.61 9.95 15.90
CA LYS A 158 -31.27 11.08 16.53
C LYS A 158 -30.28 12.08 17.14
N ILE A 159 -29.16 11.62 17.69
CA ILE A 159 -28.12 12.48 18.27
C ILE A 159 -27.31 13.18 17.16
N LEU A 160 -26.89 12.41 16.14
CA LEU A 160 -25.94 12.86 15.12
C LEU A 160 -26.60 13.48 13.88
N GLY A 161 -27.91 13.28 13.68
CA GLY A 161 -28.60 13.66 12.45
C GLY A 161 -28.20 12.82 11.23
N TRP A 162 -27.60 11.66 11.43
CA TRP A 162 -27.13 10.80 10.35
C TRP A 162 -28.21 9.82 9.89
N PRO A 163 -28.20 9.45 8.58
CA PRO A 163 -29.18 8.51 8.05
C PRO A 163 -28.94 7.10 8.60
N VAL A 164 -30.05 6.36 8.79
CA VAL A 164 -30.00 4.94 9.14
C VAL A 164 -30.16 4.11 7.86
N LYS A 165 -29.32 3.09 7.70
CA LYS A 165 -29.40 2.12 6.62
C LYS A 165 -29.48 0.72 7.21
N ASP A 166 -30.63 0.08 7.03
CA ASP A 166 -30.83 -1.29 7.45
C ASP A 166 -30.33 -2.28 6.39
N GLY A 167 -29.46 -3.21 6.80
CA GLY A 167 -28.91 -4.26 5.97
C GLY A 167 -29.27 -5.64 6.51
N ASN A 168 -28.79 -6.70 5.84
CA ASN A 168 -29.12 -8.06 6.22
C ASN A 168 -28.48 -8.48 7.55
N SER A 169 -27.20 -8.21 7.76
CA SER A 169 -26.43 -8.62 8.93
C SER A 169 -26.26 -7.53 9.99
N SER A 170 -26.49 -6.27 9.62
CA SER A 170 -26.25 -5.11 10.47
C SER A 170 -27.11 -3.92 10.07
N THR A 171 -27.22 -2.94 10.97
CA THR A 171 -27.86 -1.66 10.72
C THR A 171 -26.81 -0.56 10.91
N PHE A 172 -26.66 0.33 9.94
CA PHE A 172 -25.72 1.43 9.99
C PHE A 172 -26.36 2.74 10.39
N THR A 173 -25.64 3.55 11.18
CA THR A 173 -25.88 4.97 11.33
C THR A 173 -24.75 5.74 10.65
N GLY A 174 -25.09 6.47 9.58
CA GLY A 174 -24.11 7.03 8.67
C GLY A 174 -23.30 5.92 7.98
N THR A 175 -21.98 6.11 7.88
CA THR A 175 -21.03 5.11 7.36
C THR A 175 -20.06 4.60 8.41
N ALA A 176 -20.10 5.17 9.62
CA ALA A 176 -19.09 4.96 10.65
C ALA A 176 -19.53 4.05 11.78
N LEU A 177 -20.81 3.89 12.02
CA LEU A 177 -21.36 3.09 13.12
C LEU A 177 -22.21 1.95 12.58
N GLU A 178 -21.77 0.73 12.83
CA GLU A 178 -22.41 -0.51 12.39
C GLU A 178 -22.91 -1.28 13.61
N PHE A 179 -24.20 -1.58 13.66
CA PHE A 179 -24.83 -2.34 14.74
C PHE A 179 -25.14 -3.76 14.24
N MET A 180 -24.41 -4.74 14.78
CA MET A 180 -24.52 -6.13 14.37
C MET A 180 -25.81 -6.75 14.91
N LYS A 181 -26.63 -7.34 14.01
CA LYS A 181 -27.89 -8.02 14.35
C LYS A 181 -27.70 -9.36 15.08
N LYS A 182 -26.48 -9.91 14.99
CA LYS A 182 -26.04 -11.09 15.75
C LYS A 182 -24.62 -10.83 16.22
N PRO A 183 -24.21 -11.38 17.36
CA PRO A 183 -22.80 -11.30 17.76
C PRO A 183 -21.89 -11.79 16.65
N PHE A 184 -20.84 -11.05 16.40
CA PHE A 184 -19.82 -11.36 15.41
C PHE A 184 -18.46 -11.37 16.10
N ARG A 185 -17.36 -11.19 15.37
CA ARG A 185 -16.01 -11.17 15.92
C ARG A 185 -15.83 -10.04 16.94
N GLY A 186 -14.99 -10.31 17.97
CA GLY A 186 -14.71 -9.42 19.07
C GLY A 186 -15.76 -9.44 20.19
N ALA A 187 -15.32 -9.37 21.44
CA ALA A 187 -16.22 -9.34 22.58
C ALA A 187 -17.18 -8.14 22.55
N HIS A 188 -16.68 -6.99 22.08
CA HIS A 188 -17.46 -5.75 21.95
C HIS A 188 -17.90 -5.46 20.52
N GLY A 189 -17.34 -6.16 19.54
CA GLY A 189 -17.55 -5.92 18.13
C GLY A 189 -16.23 -5.80 17.36
N HIS A 190 -16.22 -5.01 16.29
CA HIS A 190 -15.04 -4.89 15.44
C HIS A 190 -14.72 -3.45 15.05
N ILE A 191 -13.46 -3.22 14.67
CA ILE A 191 -12.98 -1.92 14.18
C ILE A 191 -12.36 -2.12 12.79
N ALA A 192 -12.88 -1.40 11.81
CA ALA A 192 -12.41 -1.43 10.43
C ALA A 192 -11.39 -0.33 10.17
N LEU A 193 -10.20 -0.72 9.74
CA LEU A 193 -9.13 0.17 9.31
C LEU A 193 -9.01 0.15 7.78
N GLY A 194 -9.35 1.26 7.14
CA GLY A 194 -9.15 1.44 5.71
C GLY A 194 -7.69 1.62 5.36
N THR A 195 -7.27 1.09 4.22
CA THR A 195 -5.92 1.29 3.69
C THR A 195 -5.94 1.42 2.17
N ASN A 196 -5.00 2.19 1.61
CA ASN A 196 -4.86 2.33 0.15
C ASN A 196 -4.40 1.04 -0.52
N TYR A 197 -3.62 0.19 0.17
CA TYR A 197 -3.01 -1.02 -0.39
C TYR A 197 -3.00 -2.12 0.66
N ILE A 198 -4.07 -2.90 0.75
CA ILE A 198 -4.29 -3.88 1.81
C ILE A 198 -3.17 -4.93 1.92
N GLN A 199 -2.63 -5.42 0.79
CA GLN A 199 -1.54 -6.39 0.81
C GLN A 199 -0.23 -5.79 1.35
N ARG A 200 0.07 -4.52 1.01
CA ARG A 200 1.24 -3.81 1.55
C ARG A 200 1.05 -3.48 3.02
N ALA A 201 -0.18 -3.10 3.41
CA ALA A 201 -0.53 -2.84 4.80
C ALA A 201 -0.41 -4.11 5.65
N ARG A 202 -0.92 -5.24 5.16
CA ARG A 202 -0.75 -6.55 5.78
C ARG A 202 0.73 -6.85 6.01
N TRP A 203 1.54 -6.85 4.96
CA TRP A 203 2.97 -7.12 5.05
C TRP A 203 3.68 -6.19 6.05
N TYR A 204 3.39 -4.89 5.98
CA TYR A 204 3.98 -3.89 6.88
C TYR A 204 3.65 -4.17 8.35
N LEU A 205 2.42 -4.55 8.64
CA LEU A 205 1.99 -4.86 10.00
C LEU A 205 2.52 -6.22 10.49
N GLU A 206 2.67 -7.20 9.60
CA GLU A 206 3.34 -8.47 9.91
C GLU A 206 4.81 -8.23 10.33
N GLN A 207 5.54 -7.31 9.67
CA GLN A 207 6.90 -6.93 10.10
C GLN A 207 6.92 -6.24 11.48
N LYS A 208 5.80 -5.70 11.93
CA LYS A 208 5.62 -5.12 13.27
C LYS A 208 5.10 -6.13 14.30
N GLY A 209 4.98 -7.40 13.94
CA GLY A 209 4.58 -8.49 14.84
C GLY A 209 3.08 -8.75 14.92
N PHE A 210 2.25 -8.09 14.08
CA PHE A 210 0.84 -8.42 14.01
C PHE A 210 0.60 -9.67 13.14
N ALA A 211 -0.32 -10.53 13.55
CA ALA A 211 -0.74 -11.70 12.79
C ALA A 211 -2.15 -11.52 12.22
N PHE A 212 -2.40 -12.14 11.07
CA PHE A 212 -3.69 -12.11 10.40
C PHE A 212 -4.34 -13.49 10.34
N ASP A 213 -5.66 -13.53 10.33
CA ASP A 213 -6.49 -14.72 10.14
C ASP A 213 -6.80 -14.89 8.66
N ASP A 214 -6.03 -15.75 7.98
CA ASP A 214 -6.19 -15.99 6.55
C ASP A 214 -7.57 -16.53 6.16
N GLU A 215 -8.23 -17.27 7.05
CA GLU A 215 -9.59 -17.79 6.82
C GLU A 215 -10.64 -16.68 6.78
N SER A 216 -10.34 -15.51 7.36
CA SER A 216 -11.19 -14.33 7.32
C SER A 216 -11.08 -13.52 6.04
N SER A 217 -10.19 -13.90 5.13
CA SER A 217 -9.91 -13.14 3.91
C SER A 217 -11.13 -13.06 3.00
N TYR A 218 -11.55 -11.84 2.67
CA TYR A 218 -12.59 -11.59 1.68
C TYR A 218 -11.97 -11.08 0.38
N TYR A 219 -12.24 -11.80 -0.71
CA TYR A 219 -11.77 -11.45 -2.04
C TYR A 219 -12.93 -11.01 -2.93
N LYS A 220 -12.69 -9.99 -3.75
CA LYS A 220 -13.59 -9.59 -4.84
C LYS A 220 -12.76 -9.44 -6.12
N ASP A 221 -13.18 -10.10 -7.19
CA ASP A 221 -12.49 -10.12 -8.49
C ASP A 221 -10.98 -10.47 -8.36
N GLY A 222 -10.67 -11.45 -7.48
CA GLY A 222 -9.30 -11.91 -7.21
C GLY A 222 -8.45 -10.96 -6.36
N LYS A 223 -9.01 -9.85 -5.89
CA LYS A 223 -8.31 -8.87 -5.03
C LYS A 223 -8.76 -9.01 -3.58
N LEU A 224 -7.80 -9.01 -2.67
CA LEU A 224 -8.07 -8.97 -1.23
C LEU A 224 -8.74 -7.63 -0.88
N MET A 225 -9.93 -7.71 -0.29
CA MET A 225 -10.72 -6.54 0.10
C MET A 225 -10.80 -6.35 1.61
N ALA A 226 -10.78 -7.45 2.37
CA ALA A 226 -10.78 -7.40 3.82
C ALA A 226 -10.02 -8.59 4.41
N ILE A 227 -9.41 -8.38 5.59
CA ILE A 227 -8.78 -9.44 6.38
C ILE A 227 -8.73 -9.02 7.84
N TYR A 228 -9.07 -9.93 8.76
CA TYR A 228 -9.02 -9.69 10.19
C TYR A 228 -7.63 -9.97 10.77
N PHE A 229 -7.27 -9.20 11.79
CA PHE A 229 -6.18 -9.54 12.68
C PHE A 229 -6.56 -10.82 13.46
N LYS A 230 -5.55 -11.60 13.82
CA LYS A 230 -5.75 -12.84 14.58
C LYS A 230 -6.18 -12.56 16.01
N ASP A 231 -5.57 -11.54 16.62
CA ASP A 231 -5.77 -11.18 18.02
C ASP A 231 -6.70 -9.96 18.15
N GLU A 232 -7.52 -9.96 19.19
CA GLU A 232 -8.33 -8.82 19.58
C GLU A 232 -7.48 -7.79 20.31
N ILE A 233 -7.86 -6.53 20.17
CA ILE A 233 -7.29 -5.41 20.94
C ILE A 233 -8.42 -4.75 21.72
N ALA A 234 -8.29 -4.66 23.04
CA ALA A 234 -9.30 -4.10 23.94
C ALA A 234 -10.71 -4.71 23.76
N GLY A 235 -10.80 -6.00 23.43
CA GLY A 235 -12.07 -6.71 23.21
C GLY A 235 -12.73 -6.41 21.84
N PHE A 236 -12.02 -5.73 20.93
CA PHE A 236 -12.47 -5.54 19.56
C PHE A 236 -11.63 -6.39 18.60
N ALA A 237 -12.30 -7.03 17.65
CA ALA A 237 -11.65 -7.60 16.49
C ALA A 237 -11.31 -6.47 15.51
N PHE A 238 -10.06 -6.41 15.04
CA PHE A 238 -9.64 -5.43 14.04
C PHE A 238 -9.58 -6.07 12.67
N HIS A 239 -9.88 -5.32 11.63
CA HIS A 239 -9.67 -5.78 10.26
C HIS A 239 -9.22 -4.64 9.33
N LEU A 240 -8.46 -5.03 8.31
CA LEU A 240 -8.12 -4.14 7.20
C LEU A 240 -9.22 -4.16 6.15
N LEU A 241 -9.46 -3.01 5.54
CA LEU A 241 -10.34 -2.83 4.38
C LEU A 241 -9.57 -2.12 3.26
N GLN A 242 -9.64 -2.67 2.04
CA GLN A 242 -9.17 -1.97 0.85
C GLN A 242 -10.10 -0.77 0.56
N LYS A 243 -9.51 0.42 0.37
CA LYS A 243 -10.23 1.63 -0.08
C LYS A 243 -10.60 1.55 -1.54
#